data_4beed33e34ad4c0faf677c8bf42f09da
#
_entry.id   4beed33e34ad4c0faf677c8bf42f09da
#
_cell.length_a   1.000
_cell.length_b   1.000
_cell.length_c   1.000
_cell.angle_alpha   90.00
_cell.angle_beta   90.00
_cell.angle_gamma   90.00
#
_symmetry.space_group_name_H-M   'P 1'
#
loop_
_entity.id
_entity.type
_entity.pdbx_description
1 polymer ?
#
loop_
_entity_poly.entity_id
_entity_poly.type
_entity_poly.pdbx_seq_one_letter_code
_entity_poly.pdbx_strand_id
1 'polypeptide(L)'
;MPAQLPNVCSPGFVDLDRELAFWREHFRHYPFFQPGLEFSDYAPAFKLGINVFLRSRGRGFDEQRDQLAVAYQRTRGDSRLDWQEACAATAAAWERMGDATEG
;
A
#
# COMPACT_ATOMS: atom_id res chain seq x y z
N MET A 1 31.40 10.80 0.24
CA MET A 1 30.90 10.81 0.18
C MET A 1 29.94 10.80 0.30
N PRO A 2 29.69 10.71 0.24
CA PRO A 2 28.78 10.57 0.32
C PRO A 2 27.81 10.45 0.53
N ALA A 3 27.74 10.52 0.50
CA ALA A 3 26.98 10.40 0.72
C ALA A 3 25.94 10.05 0.64
N GLN A 4 25.91 9.75 0.46
CA GLN A 4 25.02 9.35 0.39
C GLN A 4 24.17 8.88 0.81
N LEU A 5 24.29 8.75 0.80
CA LEU A 5 23.53 8.18 1.23
C LEU A 5 22.80 8.24 2.13
N PRO A 6 22.90 8.42 2.24
CA PRO A 6 22.32 8.71 3.45
C PRO A 6 20.90 8.49 3.69
N ASN A 7 20.17 9.13 3.19
CA ASN A 7 18.76 8.99 3.38
C ASN A 7 18.34 7.59 3.45
N VAL A 8 19.01 6.76 2.75
CA VAL A 8 18.68 5.37 2.76
C VAL A 8 18.80 4.74 4.11
N CYS A 9 19.46 5.42 4.99
CA CYS A 9 19.70 4.87 6.30
C CYS A 9 18.69 5.32 7.32
N SER A 10 17.73 6.11 6.93
CA SER A 10 16.75 6.60 7.90
C SER A 10 15.90 5.46 8.42
N PRO A 11 15.91 5.25 9.74
CA PRO A 11 15.02 4.22 10.31
C PRO A 11 13.58 4.56 10.00
N GLY A 12 12.83 3.58 9.56
CA GLY A 12 11.43 3.77 9.27
C GLY A 12 11.13 4.42 7.93
N PHE A 13 12.17 4.79 7.20
CA PHE A 13 11.95 5.36 5.87
C PHE A 13 11.47 4.26 4.92
N VAL A 14 10.44 4.55 4.17
CA VAL A 14 9.93 3.62 3.18
C VAL A 14 9.84 4.33 1.85
N ASP A 15 10.38 3.68 0.83
CA ASP A 15 10.35 4.19 -0.53
C ASP A 15 9.09 3.68 -1.20
N LEU A 16 8.17 4.58 -1.48
CA LEU A 16 6.90 4.23 -2.09
C LEU A 16 7.11 3.51 -3.42
N ASP A 17 8.05 3.99 -4.22
CA ASP A 17 8.30 3.37 -5.53
C ASP A 17 8.77 1.94 -5.37
N ARG A 18 9.60 1.68 -4.37
CA ARG A 18 10.09 0.33 -4.13
C ARG A 18 8.96 -0.59 -3.68
N GLU A 19 8.09 -0.09 -2.81
CA GLU A 19 6.95 -0.89 -2.37
C GLU A 19 6.01 -1.19 -3.52
N LEU A 20 5.78 -0.22 -4.38
CA LEU A 20 4.93 -0.45 -5.53
C LEU A 20 5.55 -1.42 -6.52
N ALA A 21 6.89 -1.39 -6.65
CA ALA A 21 7.57 -2.36 -7.51
C ALA A 21 7.37 -3.78 -6.98
N PHE A 22 7.45 -3.95 -5.66
CA PHE A 22 7.18 -5.25 -5.05
C PHE A 22 5.77 -5.73 -5.43
N TRP A 23 4.77 -4.85 -5.26
CA TRP A 23 3.40 -5.24 -5.54
C TRP A 23 3.18 -5.52 -7.01
N ARG A 24 3.84 -4.77 -7.89
CA ARG A 24 3.73 -5.03 -9.32
C ARG A 24 4.18 -6.44 -9.67
N GLU A 25 5.21 -6.92 -9.00
CA GLU A 25 5.73 -8.24 -9.28
C GLU A 25 4.92 -9.35 -8.64
N HIS A 26 4.27 -9.07 -7.50
CA HIS A 26 3.73 -10.15 -6.67
C HIS A 26 2.23 -10.15 -6.52
N PHE A 27 1.52 -9.10 -6.94
CA PHE A 27 0.10 -9.00 -6.63
C PHE A 27 -0.72 -10.17 -7.18
N ARG A 28 -0.28 -10.77 -8.27
CA ARG A 28 -1.00 -11.88 -8.87
C ARG A 28 -0.95 -13.15 -8.03
N HIS A 29 -0.05 -13.21 -7.08
CA HIS A 29 0.10 -14.39 -6.24
C HIS A 29 -0.74 -14.30 -4.96
N TYR A 30 -1.47 -13.22 -4.78
CA TYR A 30 -2.24 -13.02 -3.56
C TYR A 30 -3.69 -13.39 -3.77
N PRO A 31 -4.38 -13.80 -2.68
CA PRO A 31 -5.77 -14.26 -2.80
C PRO A 31 -6.73 -13.21 -3.35
N PHE A 32 -6.40 -11.93 -3.21
CA PHE A 32 -7.29 -10.88 -3.69
C PHE A 32 -7.22 -10.67 -5.21
N PHE A 33 -6.25 -11.30 -5.87
CA PHE A 33 -6.09 -11.10 -7.30
C PHE A 33 -7.27 -11.69 -8.07
N GLN A 34 -7.76 -10.93 -9.04
CA GLN A 34 -8.83 -11.38 -9.91
C GLN A 34 -8.33 -11.40 -11.35
N PRO A 35 -8.51 -12.53 -12.05
CA PRO A 35 -8.10 -12.60 -13.45
C PRO A 35 -8.79 -11.53 -14.28
N GLY A 36 -8.06 -10.97 -15.22
CA GLY A 36 -8.59 -9.93 -16.07
C GLY A 36 -8.32 -8.53 -15.59
N LEU A 37 -7.86 -8.38 -14.34
CA LEU A 37 -7.49 -7.07 -13.82
C LEU A 37 -5.99 -6.89 -13.94
N GLU A 38 -5.57 -5.63 -14.00
CA GLU A 38 -4.18 -5.28 -14.17
C GLU A 38 -3.66 -4.58 -12.93
N PHE A 39 -2.33 -4.43 -12.87
CA PHE A 39 -1.74 -3.73 -11.74
C PHE A 39 -2.33 -2.34 -11.56
N SER A 40 -2.64 -1.66 -12.65
CA SER A 40 -3.22 -0.32 -12.55
C SER A 40 -4.55 -0.29 -11.81
N ASP A 41 -5.26 -1.42 -11.77
CA ASP A 41 -6.49 -1.49 -11.00
C ASP A 41 -6.21 -1.60 -9.51
N TYR A 42 -5.09 -2.19 -9.14
CA TYR A 42 -4.73 -2.39 -7.74
C TYR A 42 -3.83 -1.29 -7.18
N ALA A 43 -3.12 -0.58 -8.05
CA ALA A 43 -2.14 0.41 -7.60
C ALA A 43 -2.73 1.44 -6.64
N PRO A 44 -3.92 2.01 -6.89
CA PRO A 44 -4.46 2.98 -5.94
C PRO A 44 -4.66 2.40 -4.54
N ALA A 45 -5.07 1.13 -4.46
CA ALA A 45 -5.27 0.48 -3.17
C ALA A 45 -3.94 0.30 -2.43
N PHE A 46 -2.91 -0.13 -3.15
CA PHE A 46 -1.60 -0.29 -2.54
C PHE A 46 -1.03 1.05 -2.07
N LYS A 47 -1.13 2.07 -2.93
CA LYS A 47 -0.64 3.40 -2.56
C LYS A 47 -1.35 3.91 -1.32
N LEU A 48 -2.65 3.72 -1.27
CA LEU A 48 -3.45 4.17 -0.15
C LEU A 48 -2.99 3.51 1.14
N GLY A 49 -2.85 2.17 1.11
CA GLY A 49 -2.43 1.44 2.30
C GLY A 49 -1.08 1.91 2.81
N ILE A 50 -0.13 2.10 1.90
CA ILE A 50 1.21 2.53 2.28
C ILE A 50 1.18 3.94 2.86
N ASN A 51 0.51 4.86 2.18
CA ASN A 51 0.52 6.25 2.60
C ASN A 51 -0.20 6.48 3.92
N VAL A 52 -1.35 5.83 4.09
CA VAL A 52 -2.08 6.00 5.34
C VAL A 52 -1.35 5.32 6.49
N PHE A 53 -0.72 4.16 6.22
CA PHE A 53 0.09 3.50 7.23
C PHE A 53 1.15 4.45 7.78
N LEU A 54 1.83 5.15 6.88
CA LEU A 54 2.91 6.04 7.30
C LEU A 54 2.41 7.19 8.17
N ARG A 55 1.15 7.57 8.01
CA ARG A 55 0.56 8.65 8.80
C ARG A 55 -0.20 8.15 10.01
N SER A 56 -0.34 6.84 10.16
CA SER A 56 -1.21 6.28 11.19
C SER A 56 -0.62 6.32 12.60
N ARG A 57 0.69 6.42 12.68
CA ARG A 57 1.38 6.48 13.97
C ARG A 57 1.07 5.28 14.85
N GLY A 58 1.06 4.12 14.25
CA GLY A 58 0.87 2.90 15.00
C GLY A 58 -0.57 2.45 15.16
N ARG A 59 -1.51 3.20 14.61
CA ARG A 59 -2.91 2.76 14.66
C ARG A 59 -3.11 1.58 13.72
N GLY A 60 -4.07 0.74 14.07
CA GLY A 60 -4.33 -0.44 13.28
C GLY A 60 -5.19 -0.17 12.06
N PHE A 61 -5.15 -1.13 11.13
CA PHE A 61 -5.92 -1.02 9.90
C PHE A 61 -7.42 -0.84 10.20
N ASP A 62 -7.94 -1.61 11.15
CA ASP A 62 -9.36 -1.54 11.46
C ASP A 62 -9.78 -0.18 11.97
N GLU A 63 -8.90 0.50 12.71
CA GLU A 63 -9.20 1.83 13.21
C GLU A 63 -9.29 2.85 12.08
N GLN A 64 -8.57 2.59 11.00
CA GLN A 64 -8.51 3.53 9.87
C GLN A 64 -9.43 3.13 8.73
N ARG A 65 -10.14 2.03 8.87
CA ARG A 65 -10.90 1.45 7.75
C ARG A 65 -11.87 2.44 7.12
N ASP A 66 -12.62 3.17 7.94
CA ASP A 66 -13.60 4.10 7.39
C ASP A 66 -12.94 5.24 6.64
N GLN A 67 -11.83 5.74 7.19
CA GLN A 67 -11.09 6.80 6.52
C GLN A 67 -10.46 6.29 5.24
N LEU A 68 -9.99 5.06 5.25
CA LEU A 68 -9.42 4.44 4.05
C LEU A 68 -10.47 4.32 2.95
N ALA A 69 -11.69 3.94 3.32
CA ALA A 69 -12.75 3.81 2.34
C ALA A 69 -13.05 5.13 1.66
N VAL A 70 -13.13 6.20 2.44
CA VAL A 70 -13.39 7.53 1.90
C VAL A 70 -12.23 7.97 1.00
N ALA A 71 -11.01 7.77 1.49
CA ALA A 71 -9.82 8.16 0.72
C ALA A 71 -9.72 7.38 -0.57
N TYR A 72 -10.09 6.09 -0.55
CA TYR A 72 -10.04 5.28 -1.75
C TYR A 72 -10.96 5.86 -2.83
N GLN A 73 -12.17 6.25 -2.45
CA GLN A 73 -13.11 6.80 -3.43
C GLN A 73 -12.55 8.04 -4.09
N ARG A 74 -11.74 8.81 -3.38
CA ARG A 74 -11.15 10.02 -3.93
C ARG A 74 -9.94 9.74 -4.81
N THR A 75 -9.22 8.65 -4.54
CA THR A 75 -7.92 8.44 -5.18
C THR A 75 -7.90 7.25 -6.13
N ARG A 76 -9.00 6.53 -6.27
CA ARG A 76 -9.00 5.31 -7.08
C ARG A 76 -8.79 5.57 -8.56
N GLY A 77 -9.11 6.76 -9.04
CA GLY A 77 -8.96 7.07 -10.44
C GLY A 77 -9.73 6.12 -11.32
N ASP A 78 -9.05 5.49 -12.27
CA ASP A 78 -9.67 4.57 -13.23
C ASP A 78 -9.69 3.13 -12.74
N SER A 79 -9.34 2.88 -11.48
CA SER A 79 -9.37 1.52 -10.95
C SER A 79 -10.77 0.94 -11.04
N ARG A 80 -10.84 -0.31 -11.50
CA ARG A 80 -12.11 -1.02 -11.62
C ARG A 80 -12.52 -1.73 -10.35
N LEU A 81 -11.69 -1.67 -9.30
CA LEU A 81 -12.02 -2.26 -8.01
C LEU A 81 -12.90 -1.32 -7.21
N ASP A 82 -13.97 -1.86 -6.60
CA ASP A 82 -14.69 -1.08 -5.59
C ASP A 82 -13.95 -1.23 -4.26
N TRP A 83 -14.43 -0.52 -3.22
CA TRP A 83 -13.72 -0.57 -1.94
C TRP A 83 -13.74 -1.97 -1.34
N GLN A 84 -14.84 -2.70 -1.48
CA GLN A 84 -14.89 -4.05 -0.95
C GLN A 84 -13.79 -4.91 -1.52
N GLU A 85 -13.54 -4.77 -2.82
CA GLU A 85 -12.48 -5.53 -3.47
C GLU A 85 -11.11 -4.97 -3.16
N ALA A 86 -11.00 -3.64 -3.13
CA ALA A 86 -9.71 -3.01 -2.90
C ALA A 86 -9.26 -3.13 -1.46
N CYS A 87 -10.21 -3.32 -0.53
CA CYS A 87 -9.89 -3.40 0.88
C CYS A 87 -8.86 -4.49 1.18
N ALA A 88 -8.99 -5.64 0.55
CA ALA A 88 -8.04 -6.73 0.79
C ALA A 88 -6.64 -6.36 0.32
N ALA A 89 -6.53 -5.69 -0.83
CA ALA A 89 -5.23 -5.26 -1.32
C ALA A 89 -4.64 -4.17 -0.43
N THR A 90 -5.48 -3.24 0.02
CA THR A 90 -5.04 -2.19 0.92
C THR A 90 -4.54 -2.77 2.23
N ALA A 91 -5.26 -3.75 2.77
CA ALA A 91 -4.86 -4.42 4.00
C ALA A 91 -3.54 -5.16 3.84
N ALA A 92 -3.35 -5.80 2.69
CA ALA A 92 -2.09 -6.51 2.45
C ALA A 92 -0.91 -5.55 2.42
N ALA A 93 -1.09 -4.39 1.77
CA ALA A 93 -0.04 -3.39 1.74
C ALA A 93 0.24 -2.86 3.14
N TRP A 94 -0.81 -2.66 3.93
CA TRP A 94 -0.68 -2.20 5.31
C TRP A 94 0.14 -3.20 6.12
N GLU A 95 -0.19 -4.49 6.02
CA GLU A 95 0.51 -5.51 6.78
C GLU A 95 1.97 -5.61 6.40
N ARG A 96 2.25 -5.51 5.10
CA ARG A 96 3.64 -5.55 4.66
C ARG A 96 4.42 -4.36 5.20
N MET A 97 3.79 -3.19 5.28
CA MET A 97 4.44 -2.02 5.86
C MET A 97 4.77 -2.23 7.33
N GLY A 98 3.84 -2.85 8.06
CA GLY A 98 4.08 -3.16 9.46
C GLY A 98 5.26 -4.09 9.64
N ASP A 99 5.34 -5.13 8.81
CA ASP A 99 6.45 -6.06 8.87
C ASP A 99 7.77 -5.39 8.53
N ALA A 100 7.75 -4.51 7.52
CA ALA A 100 8.98 -3.85 7.08
C ALA A 100 9.52 -2.88 8.13
N THR A 101 8.61 -2.21 8.85
CA THR A 101 9.04 -1.22 9.82
C THR A 101 9.42 -1.82 11.17
N GLU A 102 8.97 -3.04 11.43
CA GLU A 102 9.30 -3.71 12.68
C GLU A 102 10.65 -4.41 12.61
N GLY A 103 11.03 -4.80 11.41
CA GLY A 103 12.22 -5.55 11.19
C GLY A 103 13.45 -4.89 11.68
#